data_0735e5c5b6633cc18eeeb94824f9ea4e
#
_entry.id   0735e5c5b6633cc18eeeb94824f9ea4e
#
_cell.length_a   1.000
_cell.length_b   1.000
_cell.length_c   1.000
_cell.angle_alpha   90.00
_cell.angle_beta   90.00
_cell.angle_gamma   90.00
#
_symmetry.space_group_name_H-M   'P 1'
#
loop_
_entity.id
_entity.type
_entity.pdbx_description
1 polymer ?
#
loop_
_entity_poly.entity_id
_entity_poly.type
_entity_poly.pdbx_seq_one_letter_code
_entity_poly.pdbx_strand_id
1 'polypeptide(L)'
;LHNGKVFMEREYYHDSRKERRQKTDEEYYQDLVAFVGNTPIQRVIIDPSAASFKECIRRHGKFHISDADNSVLDGIRFTGTLIAQGRLKIHESCVSTIKEFGAYRWDEKAGQDAVIKENDHSMDQMRYFCQTMRRKLR
;
A
#
# COMPACT_ATOMS: atom_id res chain seq x y z
N LEU A 1 1.23 10.08 -8.90
CA LEU A 1 2.06 9.93 -10.10
C LEU A 1 2.35 11.27 -10.74
N HIS A 2 3.59 11.52 -11.08
CA HIS A 2 3.97 12.74 -11.82
C HIS A 2 5.24 12.46 -12.63
N ASN A 3 5.18 12.64 -13.95
CA ASN A 3 6.30 12.41 -14.86
C ASN A 3 6.99 11.05 -14.68
N GLY A 4 6.22 9.99 -14.54
CA GLY A 4 6.72 8.64 -14.35
C GLY A 4 7.33 8.37 -12.98
N LYS A 5 7.15 9.26 -12.01
CA LYS A 5 7.61 9.12 -10.63
C LYS A 5 6.44 8.88 -9.70
N VAL A 6 6.70 8.13 -8.63
CA VAL A 6 5.73 7.84 -7.58
C VAL A 6 6.11 8.65 -6.34
N PHE A 7 5.15 9.38 -5.79
CA PHE A 7 5.34 10.15 -4.56
C PHE A 7 4.37 9.64 -3.51
N MET A 8 4.90 9.14 -2.39
CA MET A 8 4.12 8.79 -1.23
C MET A 8 4.12 9.98 -0.28
N GLU A 9 2.99 10.67 -0.18
CA GLU A 9 2.90 11.94 0.53
C GLU A 9 2.50 11.80 2.00
N ARG A 10 1.63 10.82 2.29
CA ARG A 10 1.08 10.60 3.64
C ARG A 10 0.85 9.12 3.87
N GLU A 11 0.77 8.73 5.15
CA GLU A 11 0.40 7.39 5.54
C GLU A 11 -0.62 7.39 6.68
N TYR A 12 -1.44 6.33 6.72
CA TYR A 12 -2.27 5.99 7.85
C TYR A 12 -1.85 4.60 8.33
N TYR A 13 -1.62 4.46 9.61
CA TYR A 13 -1.18 3.19 10.18
C TYR A 13 -1.97 2.89 11.45
N HIS A 14 -2.64 1.73 11.48
CA HIS A 14 -3.35 1.23 12.65
C HIS A 14 -2.71 -0.09 13.06
N ASP A 15 -2.13 -0.14 14.27
CA ASP A 15 -1.58 -1.35 14.84
C ASP A 15 -2.57 -1.93 15.84
N SER A 16 -3.35 -2.94 15.43
CA SER A 16 -4.37 -3.56 16.24
C SER A 16 -3.78 -4.26 17.48
N ARG A 17 -2.50 -4.65 17.43
CA ARG A 17 -1.81 -5.23 18.58
C ARG A 17 -1.55 -4.20 19.67
N LYS A 18 -1.14 -3.00 19.30
CA LYS A 18 -0.90 -1.89 20.24
C LYS A 18 -2.20 -1.38 20.85
N GLU A 19 -3.24 -1.23 20.03
CA GLU A 19 -4.52 -0.70 20.45
C GLU A 19 -5.43 -1.75 21.07
N ARG A 20 -5.03 -3.02 21.05
CA ARG A 20 -5.74 -4.17 21.65
C ARG A 20 -7.15 -4.35 21.10
N ARG A 21 -7.43 -3.82 19.92
CA ARG A 21 -8.70 -4.00 19.25
C ARG A 21 -8.55 -3.85 17.75
N GLN A 22 -9.35 -4.60 17.02
CA GLN A 22 -9.46 -4.47 15.58
C GLN A 22 -10.69 -3.62 15.24
N LYS A 23 -10.52 -2.67 14.33
CA LYS A 23 -11.62 -1.82 13.87
C LYS A 23 -12.56 -2.57 12.93
N THR A 24 -13.82 -2.14 12.90
CA THR A 24 -14.78 -2.64 11.90
C THR A 24 -14.51 -2.01 10.54
N ASP A 25 -15.10 -2.58 9.49
CA ASP A 25 -15.00 -2.02 8.14
C ASP A 25 -15.53 -0.57 8.09
N GLU A 26 -16.64 -0.29 8.77
CA GLU A 26 -17.22 1.04 8.81
C GLU A 26 -16.28 2.04 9.51
N GLU A 27 -15.63 1.63 10.59
CA GLU A 27 -14.64 2.47 11.28
C GLU A 27 -13.43 2.77 10.37
N TYR A 28 -12.93 1.76 9.65
CA TYR A 28 -11.86 1.95 8.68
C TYR A 28 -12.30 2.86 7.54
N TYR A 29 -13.56 2.74 7.10
CA TYR A 29 -14.09 3.61 6.05
C TYR A 29 -14.12 5.07 6.50
N GLN A 30 -14.55 5.35 7.73
CA GLN A 30 -14.54 6.71 8.26
C GLN A 30 -13.11 7.26 8.39
N ASP A 31 -12.16 6.42 8.76
CA ASP A 31 -10.75 6.79 8.78
C ASP A 31 -10.23 7.11 7.37
N LEU A 32 -10.66 6.34 6.37
CA LEU A 32 -10.32 6.60 4.97
C LEU A 32 -10.84 7.96 4.50
N VAL A 33 -12.09 8.27 4.81
CA VAL A 33 -12.70 9.56 4.46
C VAL A 33 -11.92 10.71 5.10
N ALA A 34 -11.60 10.60 6.38
CA ALA A 34 -10.83 11.61 7.10
C ALA A 34 -9.41 11.76 6.54
N PHE A 35 -8.77 10.66 6.20
CA PHE A 35 -7.41 10.64 5.65
C PHE A 35 -7.35 11.31 4.27
N VAL A 36 -8.32 11.03 3.41
CA VAL A 36 -8.42 11.65 2.09
C VAL A 36 -8.73 13.13 2.21
N GLY A 37 -9.61 13.49 3.15
CA GLY A 37 -10.02 14.87 3.37
C GLY A 37 -10.62 15.48 2.10
N ASN A 38 -10.16 16.67 1.73
CA ASN A 38 -10.61 17.37 0.53
C ASN A 38 -9.73 17.12 -0.69
N THR A 39 -8.74 16.24 -0.58
CA THR A 39 -7.84 15.92 -1.69
C THR A 39 -8.60 15.12 -2.76
N PRO A 40 -8.62 15.57 -4.02
CA PRO A 40 -9.22 14.78 -5.09
C PRO A 40 -8.38 13.55 -5.36
N ILE A 41 -9.03 12.37 -5.42
CA ILE A 41 -8.36 11.11 -5.73
C ILE A 41 -9.03 10.44 -6.91
N GLN A 42 -8.25 9.71 -7.70
CA GLN A 42 -8.77 9.01 -8.87
C GLN A 42 -9.41 7.68 -8.50
N ARG A 43 -8.80 6.96 -7.56
CA ARG A 43 -9.27 5.63 -7.16
C ARG A 43 -8.68 5.20 -5.82
N VAL A 44 -9.32 4.20 -5.22
CA VAL A 44 -8.79 3.46 -4.09
C VAL A 44 -8.32 2.10 -4.63
N ILE A 45 -7.03 1.80 -4.44
CA ILE A 45 -6.47 0.51 -4.82
C ILE A 45 -6.47 -0.37 -3.58
N ILE A 46 -7.11 -1.53 -3.66
CA ILE A 46 -7.33 -2.40 -2.51
C ILE A 46 -7.01 -3.85 -2.86
N ASP A 47 -6.44 -4.58 -1.89
CA ASP A 47 -6.21 -6.01 -2.04
C ASP A 47 -7.55 -6.72 -2.31
N PRO A 48 -7.68 -7.49 -3.40
CA PRO A 48 -8.92 -8.17 -3.70
C PRO A 48 -9.38 -9.16 -2.61
N SER A 49 -8.48 -9.63 -1.76
CA SER A 49 -8.84 -10.49 -0.62
C SER A 49 -9.59 -9.75 0.50
N ALA A 50 -9.54 -8.42 0.52
CA ALA A 50 -10.26 -7.60 1.49
C ALA A 50 -11.73 -7.39 1.06
N ALA A 51 -12.47 -8.48 0.87
CA ALA A 51 -13.79 -8.47 0.24
C ALA A 51 -14.82 -7.67 1.03
N SER A 52 -14.85 -7.79 2.35
CA SER A 52 -15.83 -7.09 3.19
C SER A 52 -15.61 -5.58 3.19
N PHE A 53 -14.37 -5.14 3.27
CA PHE A 53 -14.04 -3.71 3.23
C PHE A 53 -14.33 -3.13 1.85
N LYS A 54 -14.01 -3.86 0.81
CA LYS A 54 -14.31 -3.49 -0.58
C LYS A 54 -15.80 -3.23 -0.78
N GLU A 55 -16.63 -4.14 -0.27
CA GLU A 55 -18.08 -4.00 -0.34
C GLU A 55 -18.57 -2.81 0.49
N CYS A 56 -17.99 -2.57 1.65
CA CYS A 56 -18.29 -1.41 2.48
C CYS A 56 -18.05 -0.10 1.71
N ILE A 57 -16.89 0.04 1.07
CA ILE A 57 -16.56 1.22 0.26
C ILE A 57 -17.56 1.37 -0.90
N ARG A 58 -17.89 0.27 -1.57
CA ARG A 58 -18.81 0.28 -2.71
C ARG A 58 -20.20 0.76 -2.30
N ARG A 59 -20.70 0.32 -1.14
CA ARG A 59 -22.03 0.73 -0.65
C ARG A 59 -22.13 2.22 -0.39
N HIS A 60 -21.06 2.85 0.07
CA HIS A 60 -21.03 4.29 0.26
C HIS A 60 -21.01 5.08 -1.05
N GLY A 61 -20.49 4.49 -2.12
CA GLY A 61 -20.50 5.09 -3.45
C GLY A 61 -19.66 6.34 -3.65
N LYS A 62 -18.82 6.69 -2.70
CA LYS A 62 -17.99 7.90 -2.77
C LYS A 62 -16.71 7.71 -3.57
N PHE A 63 -16.09 6.53 -3.48
CA PHE A 63 -14.80 6.26 -4.07
C PHE A 63 -14.88 5.22 -5.19
N HIS A 64 -14.10 5.43 -6.22
CA HIS A 64 -13.90 4.44 -7.27
C HIS A 64 -12.84 3.42 -6.80
N ILE A 65 -13.16 2.12 -6.91
CA ILE A 65 -12.32 1.04 -6.41
C ILE A 65 -11.63 0.33 -7.58
N SER A 66 -10.35 0.00 -7.41
CA SER A 66 -9.62 -0.90 -8.30
C SER A 66 -8.98 -2.00 -7.48
N ASP A 67 -9.04 -3.23 -7.96
CA ASP A 67 -8.33 -4.33 -7.33
C ASP A 67 -6.83 -4.18 -7.52
N ALA A 68 -6.06 -4.39 -6.45
CA ALA A 68 -4.62 -4.38 -6.52
C ALA A 68 -4.12 -5.61 -7.30
N ASP A 69 -3.08 -5.42 -8.09
CA ASP A 69 -2.30 -6.54 -8.58
C ASP A 69 -1.35 -6.96 -7.47
N ASN A 70 -1.67 -8.05 -6.79
CA ASN A 70 -0.94 -8.53 -5.63
C ASN A 70 0.13 -9.58 -5.94
N SER A 71 0.59 -9.65 -7.18
CA SER A 71 1.72 -10.50 -7.59
C SER A 71 2.95 -10.17 -6.74
N VAL A 72 3.43 -11.15 -5.96
CA VAL A 72 4.45 -10.89 -4.95
C VAL A 72 5.81 -10.62 -5.58
N LEU A 73 6.36 -11.57 -6.31
CA LEU A 73 7.73 -11.45 -6.83
C LEU A 73 7.84 -10.36 -7.89
N ASP A 74 6.91 -10.31 -8.83
CA ASP A 74 6.91 -9.28 -9.87
C ASP A 74 6.76 -7.88 -9.26
N GLY A 75 5.87 -7.74 -8.28
CA GLY A 75 5.66 -6.47 -7.58
C GLY A 75 6.89 -6.01 -6.82
N ILE A 76 7.58 -6.92 -6.13
CA ILE A 76 8.81 -6.61 -5.40
C ILE A 76 9.90 -6.17 -6.37
N ARG A 77 10.09 -6.90 -7.46
CA ARG A 77 11.10 -6.57 -8.47
C ARG A 77 10.85 -5.23 -9.12
N PHE A 78 9.60 -4.98 -9.51
CA PHE A 78 9.24 -3.71 -10.15
C PHE A 78 9.39 -2.53 -9.20
N THR A 79 8.92 -2.67 -7.96
CA THR A 79 9.07 -1.63 -6.93
C THR A 79 10.54 -1.35 -6.66
N GLY A 80 11.36 -2.42 -6.55
CA GLY A 80 12.80 -2.29 -6.38
C GLY A 80 13.48 -1.55 -7.54
N THR A 81 13.03 -1.78 -8.76
CA THR A 81 13.51 -1.08 -9.94
C THR A 81 13.21 0.42 -9.85
N LEU A 82 11.99 0.79 -9.45
CA LEU A 82 11.62 2.20 -9.28
C LEU A 82 12.46 2.88 -8.20
N ILE A 83 12.74 2.18 -7.11
CA ILE A 83 13.61 2.69 -6.05
C ILE A 83 15.03 2.92 -6.57
N ALA A 84 15.60 1.94 -7.28
CA ALA A 84 16.94 2.02 -7.82
C ALA A 84 17.08 3.16 -8.84
N GLN A 85 16.03 3.45 -9.60
CA GLN A 85 16.00 4.53 -10.56
C GLN A 85 15.67 5.90 -9.95
N GLY A 86 15.45 5.95 -8.64
CA GLY A 86 15.07 7.20 -7.96
C GLY A 86 13.67 7.69 -8.34
N ARG A 87 12.79 6.81 -8.81
CA ARG A 87 11.44 7.15 -9.25
C ARG A 87 10.38 6.99 -8.18
N LEU A 88 10.73 6.41 -7.04
CA LEU A 88 9.84 6.28 -5.88
C LEU A 88 10.37 7.19 -4.77
N LYS A 89 9.57 8.15 -4.36
CA LYS A 89 9.89 9.12 -3.32
C LYS A 89 8.89 8.99 -2.17
N ILE A 90 9.38 9.05 -0.95
CA ILE A 90 8.57 8.91 0.26
C ILE A 90 8.78 10.14 1.12
N HIS A 91 7.66 10.80 1.48
CA HIS A 91 7.72 11.97 2.36
C HIS A 91 8.19 11.54 3.76
N GLU A 92 8.95 12.40 4.43
CA GLU A 92 9.52 12.13 5.76
C GLU A 92 8.46 11.87 6.84
N SER A 93 7.22 12.35 6.64
CA SER A 93 6.11 12.10 7.56
C SER A 93 5.63 10.64 7.54
N CYS A 94 6.01 9.87 6.52
CA CYS A 94 5.64 8.45 6.39
C CYS A 94 6.59 7.59 7.23
N VAL A 95 6.57 7.79 8.55
CA VAL A 95 7.56 7.21 9.46
C VAL A 95 7.49 5.68 9.54
N SER A 96 6.27 5.11 9.50
CA SER A 96 6.09 3.65 9.53
C SER A 96 6.64 3.01 8.26
N THR A 97 6.40 3.62 7.11
CA THR A 97 6.91 3.15 5.82
C THR A 97 8.44 3.17 5.80
N ILE A 98 9.06 4.26 6.24
CA ILE A 98 10.51 4.40 6.29
C ILE A 98 11.12 3.35 7.22
N LYS A 99 10.49 3.12 8.36
CA LYS A 99 10.93 2.10 9.31
C LYS A 99 10.87 0.69 8.71
N GLU A 100 9.80 0.36 7.99
CA GLU A 100 9.64 -0.95 7.36
C GLU A 100 10.67 -1.18 6.26
N PHE A 101 11.09 -0.14 5.55
CA PHE A 101 12.16 -0.25 4.55
C PHE A 101 13.43 -0.85 5.13
N GLY A 102 13.82 -0.44 6.33
CA GLY A 102 15.01 -0.96 6.99
C GLY A 102 14.88 -2.42 7.42
N ALA A 103 13.64 -2.92 7.61
CA ALA A 103 13.37 -4.28 8.07
C ALA A 103 13.03 -5.25 6.93
N TYR A 104 12.64 -4.74 5.77
CA TYR A 104 12.18 -5.55 4.64
C TYR A 104 13.37 -6.27 3.98
N ARG A 105 13.31 -7.59 3.97
CA ARG A 105 14.42 -8.40 3.43
C ARG A 105 13.91 -9.74 2.88
N TRP A 106 14.75 -10.36 2.05
CA TRP A 106 14.46 -11.69 1.52
C TRP A 106 14.56 -12.75 2.62
N ASP A 107 13.73 -13.77 2.51
CA ASP A 107 13.79 -14.94 3.37
C ASP A 107 14.80 -15.94 2.80
N GLU A 108 16.03 -15.87 3.31
CA GLU A 108 17.12 -16.75 2.86
C GLU A 108 16.89 -18.21 3.19
N LYS A 109 16.07 -18.50 4.22
CA LYS A 109 15.80 -19.87 4.68
C LYS A 109 14.79 -20.60 3.81
N ALA A 110 13.98 -19.87 3.04
CA ALA A 110 12.93 -20.46 2.21
C ALA A 110 13.47 -21.16 0.95
N GLY A 111 14.73 -20.95 0.60
CA GLY A 111 15.33 -21.48 -0.62
C GLY A 111 14.69 -20.98 -1.90
N GLN A 112 13.87 -19.95 -1.81
CA GLN A 112 13.15 -19.31 -2.91
C GLN A 112 13.22 -17.81 -2.76
N ASP A 113 12.90 -17.08 -3.83
CA ASP A 113 12.77 -15.62 -3.79
C ASP A 113 11.51 -15.23 -3.01
N ALA A 114 11.61 -15.27 -1.69
CA ALA A 114 10.54 -14.87 -0.79
C ALA A 114 11.05 -13.83 0.20
N VAL A 115 10.17 -12.98 0.70
CA VAL A 115 10.52 -11.98 1.73
C VAL A 115 10.04 -12.44 3.10
N ILE A 116 10.73 -11.98 4.15
CA ILE A 116 10.29 -12.23 5.52
C ILE A 116 9.06 -11.36 5.78
N LYS A 117 7.94 -12.01 6.12
CA LYS A 117 6.65 -11.37 6.37
C LYS A 117 6.57 -10.85 7.81
N GLU A 118 7.36 -9.82 8.08
CA GLU A 118 7.46 -9.21 9.40
C GLU A 118 7.51 -7.69 9.23
N ASN A 119 6.56 -6.97 9.83
CA ASN A 119 6.46 -5.51 9.75
C ASN A 119 6.48 -4.99 8.30
N ASP A 120 5.66 -5.60 7.42
CA ASP A 120 5.70 -5.35 5.98
C ASP A 120 4.43 -4.71 5.40
N HIS A 121 3.53 -4.18 6.24
CA HIS A 121 2.23 -3.65 5.78
C HIS A 121 2.37 -2.51 4.78
N SER A 122 3.24 -1.54 5.06
CA SER A 122 3.47 -0.40 4.15
C SER A 122 4.20 -0.84 2.89
N MET A 123 5.09 -1.83 3.00
CA MET A 123 5.78 -2.38 1.85
C MET A 123 4.80 -3.07 0.90
N ASP A 124 3.85 -3.82 1.45
CA ASP A 124 2.79 -4.45 0.64
C ASP A 124 1.95 -3.38 -0.08
N GLN A 125 1.57 -2.31 0.61
CA GLN A 125 0.81 -1.22 0.01
C GLN A 125 1.56 -0.55 -1.15
N MET A 126 2.84 -0.27 -0.98
CA MET A 126 3.65 0.29 -2.05
C MET A 126 3.76 -0.65 -3.24
N ARG A 127 3.98 -1.93 -2.97
CA ARG A 127 4.05 -2.95 -4.01
C ARG A 127 2.74 -3.03 -4.79
N TYR A 128 1.61 -3.02 -4.09
CA TYR A 128 0.28 -3.04 -4.72
C TYR A 128 0.09 -1.85 -5.64
N PHE A 129 0.45 -0.67 -5.17
CA PHE A 129 0.31 0.55 -5.98
C PHE A 129 1.21 0.49 -7.22
N CYS A 130 2.49 0.22 -7.06
CA CYS A 130 3.46 0.20 -8.15
C CYS A 130 3.10 -0.86 -9.19
N GLN A 131 2.75 -2.05 -8.76
CA GLN A 131 2.41 -3.13 -9.68
C GLN A 131 1.10 -2.86 -10.42
N THR A 132 0.09 -2.35 -9.74
CA THR A 132 -1.20 -2.00 -10.34
C THR A 132 -1.05 -0.89 -11.38
N MET A 133 -0.18 0.09 -11.11
CA MET A 133 0.04 1.24 -11.98
C MET A 133 1.19 1.03 -12.97
N ARG A 134 1.70 -0.19 -13.10
CA ARG A 134 2.90 -0.51 -13.87
C ARG A 134 2.88 0.02 -15.31
N ARG A 135 1.74 -0.10 -15.98
CA ARG A 135 1.61 0.37 -17.37
C ARG A 135 1.84 1.87 -17.51
N LYS A 136 1.41 2.64 -16.50
CA LYS A 136 1.59 4.09 -16.49
C LYS A 136 3.00 4.52 -16.09
N LEU A 137 3.76 3.60 -15.48
CA LEU A 137 5.10 3.88 -14.97
C LEU A 137 6.22 3.43 -15.91
N ARG A 138 5.89 2.69 -16.93
CA ARG A 138 6.87 2.25 -17.93
C ARG A 138 7.40 3.38 -18.80
#